data_2d70364932a73f20c18df2d1c1304f1f
#
_entry.id   2d70364932a73f20c18df2d1c1304f1f
#
_cell.length_a   1.000
_cell.length_b   1.000
_cell.length_c   1.000
_cell.angle_alpha   90.00
_cell.angle_beta   90.00
_cell.angle_gamma   90.00
#
_symmetry.space_group_name_H-M   'P 1'
#
loop_
_entity.id
_entity.type
_entity.pdbx_description
1 polymer ?
#
loop_
_entity_poly.entity_id
_entity_poly.type
_entity_poly.pdbx_seq_one_letter_code
_entity_poly.pdbx_strand_id
1 'polypeptide(L)'
;MLNQAVIVGRLLEKSIVEEKNDRKVSIIKLVCQRPFKNEEGAYDNDIIPVIIYDGIATNTYEYVNANDLIGAKCRIEQDGDKIVLVGEKVTFLSSKKEQE
;
A
#
# COMPACT_ATOMS: atom_id res chain seq x y z
N MET A 1 10.85 10.99 18.59
CA MET A 1 10.47 9.58 18.46
C MET A 1 10.47 9.21 16.99
N LEU A 2 10.82 7.96 16.68
CA LEU A 2 10.74 7.43 15.33
C LEU A 2 9.54 6.53 15.19
N ASN A 3 8.73 6.77 14.16
CA ASN A 3 7.55 5.98 13.87
C ASN A 3 7.39 5.95 12.36
N GLN A 4 7.92 4.92 11.73
CA GLN A 4 7.95 4.87 10.27
C GLN A 4 7.97 3.42 9.80
N ALA A 5 7.23 3.16 8.72
CA ALA A 5 7.30 1.90 7.99
C ALA A 5 7.41 2.22 6.50
N VAL A 6 8.23 1.48 5.80
CA VAL A 6 8.36 1.59 4.35
C VAL A 6 7.99 0.25 3.73
N ILE A 7 6.98 0.27 2.88
CA ILE A 7 6.45 -0.93 2.25
C ILE A 7 6.65 -0.80 0.74
N VAL A 8 7.24 -1.81 0.12
CA VAL A 8 7.33 -1.90 -1.33
C VAL A 8 6.59 -3.17 -1.75
N GLY A 9 5.60 -3.00 -2.61
CA GLY A 9 4.80 -4.13 -3.05
C GLY A 9 3.97 -3.79 -4.26
N ARG A 10 3.23 -4.78 -4.75
CA ARG A 10 2.34 -4.59 -5.89
C ARG A 10 0.94 -4.30 -5.41
N LEU A 11 0.28 -3.35 -6.06
CA LEU A 11 -1.10 -3.03 -5.74
C LEU A 11 -1.98 -4.22 -6.10
N LEU A 12 -2.72 -4.74 -5.11
CA LEU A 12 -3.52 -5.94 -5.30
C LEU A 12 -4.65 -5.72 -6.31
N GLU A 13 -5.32 -4.59 -6.20
CA GLU A 13 -6.45 -4.23 -7.06
C GLU A 13 -6.51 -2.72 -7.19
N LYS A 14 -7.18 -2.24 -8.23
CA LYS A 14 -7.35 -0.80 -8.44
C LYS A 14 -7.98 -0.16 -7.20
N SER A 15 -7.40 0.93 -6.74
CA SER A 15 -7.88 1.61 -5.54
C SER A 15 -9.25 2.26 -5.76
N ILE A 16 -9.98 2.43 -4.67
CA ILE A 16 -11.28 3.09 -4.65
C ILE A 16 -11.16 4.25 -3.68
N VAL A 17 -11.61 5.43 -4.10
CA VAL A 17 -11.59 6.63 -3.25
C VAL A 17 -12.99 6.88 -2.75
N GLU A 18 -13.13 7.00 -1.44
CA GLU A 18 -14.40 7.30 -0.78
C GLU A 18 -14.30 8.63 -0.06
N GLU A 19 -15.43 9.26 0.21
CA GLU A 19 -15.49 10.47 1.02
C GLU A 19 -16.03 10.14 2.40
N LYS A 20 -15.30 10.55 3.43
CA LYS A 20 -15.73 10.41 4.82
C LYS A 20 -15.35 11.68 5.57
N ASN A 21 -16.33 12.29 6.26
CA ASN A 21 -16.11 13.50 7.06
C ASN A 21 -15.39 14.60 6.28
N ASP A 22 -15.84 14.85 5.07
CA ASP A 22 -15.29 15.85 4.15
C ASP A 22 -13.83 15.57 3.73
N ARG A 23 -13.35 14.36 3.93
CA ARG A 23 -12.03 13.94 3.46
C ARG A 23 -12.15 12.78 2.47
N LYS A 24 -11.24 12.74 1.54
CA LYS A 24 -11.10 11.59 0.65
C LYS A 24 -10.21 10.57 1.33
N VAL A 25 -10.62 9.31 1.28
CA VAL A 25 -9.88 8.21 1.91
C VAL A 25 -9.87 7.01 0.99
N SER A 26 -8.77 6.30 0.98
CA SER A 26 -8.63 5.05 0.25
C SER A 26 -7.81 4.08 1.09
N ILE A 27 -8.16 2.81 1.04
CA ILE A 27 -7.34 1.76 1.65
C ILE A 27 -6.78 0.95 0.50
N ILE A 28 -5.47 1.06 0.29
CA ILE A 28 -4.79 0.29 -0.74
C ILE A 28 -4.17 -0.96 -0.10
N LYS A 29 -4.15 -2.06 -0.85
CA LYS A 29 -3.60 -3.32 -0.39
C LYS A 29 -2.38 -3.65 -1.22
N LEU A 30 -1.23 -3.78 -0.54
CA LEU A 30 0.04 -4.07 -1.19
C LEU A 30 0.41 -5.53 -0.96
N VAL A 31 0.72 -6.23 -2.04
CA VAL A 31 1.18 -7.62 -1.97
C VAL A 31 2.70 -7.58 -1.85
N CYS A 32 3.20 -8.08 -0.73
CA CYS A 32 4.63 -8.07 -0.42
C CYS A 32 5.12 -9.50 -0.25
N GLN A 33 6.05 -9.90 -1.08
CA GLN A 33 6.63 -11.24 -0.99
C GLN A 33 7.65 -11.27 0.16
N ARG A 34 7.58 -12.31 0.98
CA ARG A 34 8.58 -12.51 2.03
C ARG A 34 9.92 -12.87 1.40
N PRO A 35 11.04 -12.45 2.00
CA PRO A 35 12.36 -12.64 1.38
C PRO A 35 12.94 -14.05 1.51
N PHE A 36 12.24 -14.96 2.17
CA PHE A 36 12.72 -16.33 2.37
C PHE A 36 11.63 -17.34 2.08
N LYS A 37 12.04 -18.55 1.71
CA LYS A 37 11.10 -19.62 1.38
C LYS A 37 10.52 -20.25 2.63
N ASN A 38 9.26 -20.70 2.52
CA ASN A 38 8.62 -21.46 3.57
C ASN A 38 9.09 -22.93 3.54
N GLU A 39 8.52 -23.77 4.40
CA GLU A 39 8.91 -25.18 4.51
C GLU A 39 8.69 -25.97 3.23
N GLU A 40 7.79 -25.52 2.36
CA GLU A 40 7.47 -26.18 1.10
C GLU A 40 8.32 -25.69 -0.06
N GLY A 41 9.25 -24.77 0.19
CA GLY A 41 10.10 -24.20 -0.84
C GLY A 41 9.48 -23.08 -1.65
N ALA A 42 8.36 -22.54 -1.20
CA ALA A 42 7.66 -21.43 -1.86
C ALA A 42 7.80 -20.13 -1.07
N TYR A 43 7.62 -19.00 -1.74
CA TYR A 43 7.62 -17.69 -1.08
C TYR A 43 6.20 -17.31 -0.69
N ASP A 44 5.98 -17.02 0.58
CA ASP A 44 4.71 -16.50 1.06
C ASP A 44 4.59 -15.01 0.73
N ASN A 45 3.35 -14.55 0.60
CA ASN A 45 3.05 -13.14 0.41
C ASN A 45 2.23 -12.64 1.58
N ASP A 46 2.49 -11.39 1.95
CA ASP A 46 1.65 -10.67 2.91
C ASP A 46 0.86 -9.62 2.14
N ILE A 47 -0.40 -9.46 2.50
CA ILE A 47 -1.24 -8.38 1.96
C ILE A 47 -1.34 -7.32 3.04
N ILE A 48 -0.75 -6.16 2.76
CA ILE A 48 -0.61 -5.11 3.76
C ILE A 48 -1.52 -3.94 3.38
N PRO A 49 -2.54 -3.64 4.21
CA PRO A 49 -3.40 -2.49 3.95
C PRO A 49 -2.73 -1.19 4.40
N VAL A 50 -2.84 -0.16 3.57
CA VAL A 50 -2.32 1.17 3.87
C VAL A 50 -3.44 2.17 3.63
N ILE A 51 -3.71 3.00 4.62
CA ILE A 51 -4.74 4.04 4.53
C ILE A 51 -4.08 5.30 3.96
N ILE A 52 -4.67 5.87 2.92
CA ILE A 52 -4.19 7.11 2.33
C ILE A 52 -5.34 8.10 2.21
N TYR A 53 -5.02 9.39 2.29
CA TYR A 53 -5.99 10.46 2.38
C TYR A 53 -5.79 11.52 1.30
N ASP A 54 -6.85 12.20 0.94
CA ASP A 54 -6.86 13.43 0.15
C ASP A 54 -6.04 13.33 -1.14
N GLY A 55 -5.04 14.19 -1.35
CA GLY A 55 -4.25 14.21 -2.58
C GLY A 55 -3.50 12.91 -2.85
N ILE A 56 -3.00 12.24 -1.82
CA ILE A 56 -2.34 10.96 -1.98
C ILE A 56 -3.33 9.91 -2.50
N ALA A 57 -4.55 9.92 -1.95
CA ALA A 57 -5.59 8.97 -2.38
C ALA A 57 -6.00 9.21 -3.83
N THR A 58 -6.23 10.46 -4.22
CA THR A 58 -6.65 10.78 -5.58
C THR A 58 -5.55 10.54 -6.60
N ASN A 59 -4.31 10.87 -6.28
CA ASN A 59 -3.18 10.62 -7.17
C ASN A 59 -2.94 9.13 -7.37
N THR A 60 -3.04 8.34 -6.31
CA THR A 60 -2.90 6.90 -6.41
C THR A 60 -4.00 6.32 -7.31
N TYR A 61 -5.23 6.76 -7.15
CA TYR A 61 -6.31 6.34 -8.01
C TYR A 61 -6.04 6.67 -9.48
N GLU A 62 -5.51 7.85 -9.74
CA GLU A 62 -5.27 8.32 -11.10
C GLU A 62 -4.12 7.57 -11.80
N TYR A 63 -3.03 7.33 -11.10
CA TYR A 63 -1.78 6.92 -11.72
C TYR A 63 -1.36 5.47 -11.45
N VAL A 64 -1.95 4.80 -10.48
CA VAL A 64 -1.52 3.44 -10.11
C VAL A 64 -2.62 2.44 -10.46
N ASN A 65 -2.22 1.40 -11.18
CA ASN A 65 -3.13 0.32 -11.58
C ASN A 65 -2.80 -0.97 -10.81
N ALA A 66 -3.72 -1.92 -10.89
CA ALA A 66 -3.49 -3.23 -10.29
C ALA A 66 -2.19 -3.84 -10.81
N ASN A 67 -1.43 -4.46 -9.92
CA ASN A 67 -0.14 -5.11 -10.16
C ASN A 67 1.03 -4.15 -10.41
N ASP A 68 0.81 -2.84 -10.38
CA ASP A 68 1.93 -1.91 -10.42
C ASP A 68 2.74 -2.01 -9.13
N LEU A 69 4.06 -1.84 -9.26
CA LEU A 69 4.97 -1.83 -8.11
C LEU A 69 5.05 -0.42 -7.56
N ILE A 70 4.74 -0.26 -6.29
CA ILE A 70 4.77 1.03 -5.61
C ILE A 70 5.48 0.92 -4.27
N GLY A 71 5.99 2.05 -3.80
CA GLY A 71 6.51 2.19 -2.45
C GLY A 71 5.62 3.10 -1.65
N ALA A 72 5.39 2.76 -0.40
CA ALA A 72 4.60 3.58 0.51
C ALA A 72 5.42 3.86 1.77
N LYS A 73 5.62 5.14 2.06
CA LYS A 73 6.19 5.56 3.33
C LYS A 73 5.03 5.86 4.27
N CYS A 74 5.02 5.20 5.41
CA CYS A 74 3.88 5.23 6.32
C CYS A 74 4.32 5.59 7.72
N ARG A 75 3.38 6.11 8.51
CA ARG A 75 3.49 6.11 9.96
C ARG A 75 2.55 5.02 10.50
N ILE A 76 2.86 4.55 11.68
CA ILE A 76 2.05 3.52 12.35
C ILE A 76 1.17 4.21 13.37
N GLU A 77 -0.13 3.91 13.35
CA GLU A 77 -1.09 4.46 14.30
C GLU A 77 -1.87 3.35 14.95
N GLN A 78 -2.37 3.65 16.13
CA GLN A 78 -3.30 2.76 16.82
C GLN A 78 -4.72 3.25 16.57
N ASP A 79 -5.58 2.33 16.15
CA ASP A 79 -7.00 2.59 15.96
C ASP A 79 -7.78 1.60 16.81
N GLY A 80 -8.21 2.06 18.00
CA GLY A 80 -8.76 1.16 18.99
C GLY A 80 -7.67 0.19 19.47
N ASP A 81 -7.91 -1.10 19.32
CA ASP A 81 -6.93 -2.14 19.66
C ASP A 81 -6.20 -2.68 18.43
N LYS A 82 -6.33 -2.02 17.30
CA LYS A 82 -5.67 -2.40 16.05
C LYS A 82 -4.54 -1.45 15.72
N ILE A 83 -3.56 -1.96 15.00
CA ILE A 83 -2.47 -1.17 14.44
C ILE A 83 -2.77 -0.95 12.96
N VAL A 84 -2.69 0.30 12.52
CA VAL A 84 -2.92 0.65 11.12
C VAL A 84 -1.72 1.41 10.57
N LEU A 85 -1.52 1.30 9.26
CA LEU A 85 -0.49 2.05 8.54
C LEU A 85 -1.16 3.19 7.78
N VAL A 86 -0.68 4.41 8.00
CA VAL A 86 -1.19 5.59 7.30
C VAL A 86 -0.11 6.07 6.35
N GLY A 87 -0.40 6.06 5.05
CA GLY A 87 0.56 6.45 4.02
C GLY A 87 0.78 7.95 3.99
N GLU A 88 2.03 8.35 4.11
CA GLU A 88 2.44 9.74 4.01
C GLU A 88 2.96 10.08 2.62
N LYS A 89 3.44 9.07 1.90
CA LYS A 89 3.94 9.23 0.55
C LYS A 89 3.79 7.92 -0.21
N VAL A 90 3.29 7.99 -1.43
CA VAL A 90 3.21 6.83 -2.32
C VAL A 90 4.04 7.16 -3.56
N THR A 91 4.97 6.27 -3.91
CA THR A 91 5.87 6.45 -5.04
C THR A 91 5.63 5.32 -6.05
N PHE A 92 5.34 5.69 -7.27
CA PHE A 92 5.24 4.74 -8.37
C PHE A 92 6.65 4.28 -8.76
N LEU A 93 6.87 2.98 -8.85
CA LEU A 93 8.18 2.42 -9.18
C LEU A 93 8.21 1.80 -10.58
N SER A 94 7.25 0.92 -10.89
CA SER A 94 7.16 0.38 -12.24
C SER A 94 5.79 -0.24 -12.47
N SER A 95 5.38 -0.29 -13.73
CA SER A 95 4.16 -1.00 -14.11
C SER A 95 4.50 -2.45 -14.43
N LYS A 96 3.54 -3.34 -14.24
CA LYS A 96 3.71 -4.75 -14.62
C LYS A 96 3.97 -4.90 -16.10
N LYS A 97 3.36 -4.01 -16.91
CA LYS A 97 3.48 -4.02 -18.36
C LYS A 97 4.93 -3.80 -18.84
N GLU A 98 5.69 -2.99 -18.10
CA GLU A 98 7.08 -2.68 -18.43
C GLU A 98 8.04 -3.82 -18.09
N GLN A 99 7.58 -4.80 -17.34
CA GLN A 99 8.40 -5.91 -16.89
C GLN A 99 8.23 -7.17 -17.75
N GLU A 100 7.36 -7.12 -18.71
CA GLU A 100 7.12 -8.23 -19.64
C GLU A 100 8.05 -8.16 -20.90
#